data_4a2333492dd35e30e20a997a7da76df1
#
_entry.id   4a2333492dd35e30e20a997a7da76df1
#
_cell.length_a   1.000
_cell.length_b   1.000
_cell.length_c   1.000
_cell.angle_alpha   90.00
_cell.angle_beta   90.00
_cell.angle_gamma   90.00
#
_symmetry.space_group_name_H-M   'P 1'
#
loop_
_entity.id
_entity.type
_entity.pdbx_description
1 polymer ?
#
loop_
_entity_poly.entity_id
_entity_poly.type
_entity_poly.pdbx_seq_one_letter_code
_entity_poly.pdbx_strand_id
1 'polypeptide(L)'
;MPTIETMSCTTILVGKKASYDGSTIIARDDDSGSGRYDPKKFVVVAPQEQPRHYRSVLSHVEIDLPDNPCRYSIVPNVLPNRGILAEAGVNERNVAMSATETIAV
;
A
#
# COMPACT_ATOMS: atom_id res chain seq x y z
N MET A 1 -29.83 7.37 -4.90
CA MET A 1 -29.03 6.18 -4.60
C MET A 1 -27.57 6.58 -4.50
N PRO A 2 -26.86 6.18 -3.45
CA PRO A 2 -25.43 6.40 -3.44
C PRO A 2 -24.81 5.60 -4.60
N THR A 3 -24.10 6.29 -5.46
CA THR A 3 -23.25 5.63 -6.45
C THR A 3 -22.17 4.88 -5.70
N ILE A 4 -22.13 3.57 -5.86
CA ILE A 4 -20.99 2.76 -5.43
C ILE A 4 -19.84 3.17 -6.34
N GLU A 5 -18.91 3.95 -5.82
CA GLU A 5 -17.68 4.22 -6.54
C GLU A 5 -16.91 2.90 -6.61
N THR A 6 -16.91 2.29 -7.76
CA THR A 6 -16.04 1.16 -8.02
C THR A 6 -14.62 1.70 -8.17
N MET A 7 -13.83 1.56 -7.14
CA MET A 7 -12.40 1.77 -7.25
C MET A 7 -11.79 0.52 -7.89
N SER A 8 -11.14 0.69 -9.00
CA SER A 8 -10.37 -0.35 -9.63
C SER A 8 -8.88 0.00 -9.57
N CYS A 9 -8.06 -1.00 -9.36
CA CYS A 9 -6.62 -0.83 -9.31
C CYS A 9 -5.97 -1.85 -10.23
N THR A 10 -4.82 -1.52 -10.78
CA THR A 10 -4.04 -2.43 -11.61
C THR A 10 -2.65 -2.60 -11.02
N THR A 11 -2.21 -3.83 -10.89
CA THR A 11 -0.86 -4.16 -10.45
C THR A 11 -0.13 -4.93 -11.54
N ILE A 12 1.12 -4.57 -11.81
CA ILE A 12 2.01 -5.29 -12.70
C ILE A 12 3.20 -5.79 -11.88
N LEU A 13 3.46 -7.08 -11.97
CA LEU A 13 4.61 -7.73 -11.35
C LEU A 13 5.55 -8.20 -12.46
N VAL A 14 6.80 -7.74 -12.41
CA VAL A 14 7.81 -8.12 -13.39
C VAL A 14 8.89 -8.94 -12.71
N GLY A 15 8.98 -10.22 -13.08
CA GLY A 15 10.02 -11.10 -12.60
C GLY A 15 11.38 -10.84 -13.30
N LYS A 16 12.43 -11.29 -12.66
CA LYS A 16 13.82 -11.04 -13.13
C LYS A 16 14.12 -11.52 -14.56
N LYS A 17 13.39 -12.53 -15.03
CA LYS A 17 13.56 -13.03 -16.40
C LYS A 17 12.90 -12.16 -17.47
N ALA A 18 11.99 -11.28 -17.05
CA ALA A 18 11.25 -10.38 -17.93
C ALA A 18 11.75 -8.93 -17.87
N SER A 19 12.68 -8.62 -16.98
CA SER A 19 13.29 -7.31 -16.88
C SER A 19 14.59 -7.25 -17.66
N TYR A 20 14.96 -6.04 -18.10
CA TYR A 20 16.14 -5.82 -18.89
C TYR A 20 17.44 -6.09 -18.13
N ASP A 21 17.48 -5.72 -16.87
CA ASP A 21 18.68 -5.79 -16.01
C ASP A 21 18.62 -6.90 -14.96
N GLY A 22 17.60 -7.77 -14.99
CA GLY A 22 17.40 -8.82 -14.01
C GLY A 22 16.75 -8.35 -12.71
N SER A 23 16.35 -7.10 -12.61
CA SER A 23 15.60 -6.59 -11.45
C SER A 23 14.18 -7.15 -11.41
N THR A 24 13.58 -7.11 -10.24
CA THR A 24 12.14 -7.35 -10.09
C THR A 24 11.43 -6.03 -9.87
N ILE A 25 10.26 -5.88 -10.46
CA ILE A 25 9.52 -4.63 -10.45
C ILE A 25 8.09 -4.89 -9.98
N ILE A 26 7.60 -4.04 -9.09
CA ILE A 26 6.20 -3.96 -8.74
C ILE A 26 5.71 -2.55 -9.12
N ALA A 27 4.67 -2.50 -9.93
CA ALA A 27 4.07 -1.26 -10.39
C ALA A 27 2.56 -1.31 -10.16
N ARG A 28 2.02 -0.19 -9.72
CA ARG A 28 0.61 -0.12 -9.36
C ARG A 28 0.04 1.24 -9.72
N ASP A 29 -1.19 1.25 -10.20
CA ASP A 29 -2.02 2.44 -10.21
C ASP A 29 -3.26 2.26 -9.33
N ASP A 30 -3.72 3.38 -8.77
CA ASP A 30 -4.94 3.47 -8.01
C ASP A 30 -5.96 4.25 -8.84
N ASP A 31 -6.92 3.54 -9.40
CA ASP A 31 -7.94 4.14 -10.23
C ASP A 31 -9.13 4.58 -9.40
N SER A 32 -9.58 5.81 -9.60
CA SER A 32 -10.79 6.33 -8.98
C SER A 32 -11.91 6.40 -10.00
N GLY A 33 -13.06 5.80 -9.67
CA GLY A 33 -14.25 5.89 -10.49
C GLY A 33 -14.85 7.30 -10.60
N SER A 34 -14.45 8.21 -9.70
CA SER A 34 -14.91 9.60 -9.71
C SER A 34 -14.05 10.52 -10.57
N GLY A 35 -12.96 10.04 -11.14
CA GLY A 35 -11.98 10.84 -11.85
C GLY A 35 -11.11 11.72 -10.92
N ARG A 36 -11.23 11.56 -9.63
CA ARG A 36 -10.37 12.20 -8.64
C ARG A 36 -9.10 11.41 -8.45
N TYR A 37 -8.04 12.09 -8.12
CA TYR A 37 -6.82 11.45 -7.62
C TYR A 37 -6.45 12.05 -6.28
N ASP A 38 -5.91 11.20 -5.41
CA ASP A 38 -5.39 11.63 -4.12
C ASP A 38 -3.88 11.87 -4.23
N PRO A 39 -3.37 12.97 -3.69
CA PRO A 39 -1.94 13.19 -3.68
C PRO A 39 -1.25 12.14 -2.81
N LYS A 40 -0.10 11.67 -3.29
CA LYS A 40 0.71 10.66 -2.62
C LYS A 40 2.08 11.20 -2.31
N LYS A 41 2.72 10.60 -1.31
CA LYS A 41 4.07 10.96 -0.91
C LYS A 41 4.91 9.69 -0.77
N PHE A 42 6.12 9.69 -1.30
CA PHE A 42 7.08 8.61 -1.03
C PHE A 42 7.61 8.73 0.40
N VAL A 43 7.49 7.65 1.16
CA VAL A 43 7.85 7.61 2.58
C VAL A 43 8.69 6.38 2.86
N VAL A 44 9.75 6.56 3.66
CA VAL A 44 10.51 5.46 4.26
C VAL A 44 10.23 5.46 5.76
N VAL A 45 9.78 4.33 6.27
CA VAL A 45 9.43 4.15 7.68
C VAL A 45 10.49 3.31 8.36
N ALA A 46 11.15 3.90 9.35
CA ALA A 46 12.18 3.21 10.13
C ALA A 46 11.55 2.27 11.17
N PRO A 47 12.25 1.22 11.62
CA PRO A 47 11.71 0.29 12.62
C PRO A 47 11.23 0.96 13.90
N GLN A 48 11.96 1.95 14.39
CA GLN A 48 11.62 2.66 15.63
C GLN A 48 10.40 3.59 15.49
N GLU A 49 9.96 3.89 14.28
CA GLU A 49 8.78 4.71 14.00
C GLU A 49 7.49 3.88 13.97
N GLN A 50 7.61 2.56 13.99
CA GLN A 50 6.48 1.65 13.85
C GLN A 50 5.91 1.32 15.24
N PRO A 51 4.58 1.31 15.39
CA PRO A 51 3.96 0.90 16.65
C PRO A 51 4.15 -0.61 16.89
N ARG A 52 4.05 -1.04 18.13
CA ARG A 52 4.01 -2.46 18.49
C ARG A 52 2.60 -3.01 18.52
N HIS A 53 1.64 -2.13 18.65
CA HIS A 53 0.21 -2.45 18.54
C HIS A 53 -0.42 -1.49 17.54
N TYR A 54 -1.09 -2.03 16.56
CA TYR A 54 -1.75 -1.25 15.53
C TYR A 54 -3.27 -1.38 15.65
N ARG A 55 -3.94 -0.25 15.62
CA ARG A 55 -5.39 -0.17 15.53
C ARG A 55 -5.77 0.60 14.27
N SER A 56 -6.62 0.00 13.46
CA SER A 56 -7.10 0.66 12.24
C SER A 56 -7.94 1.89 12.57
N VAL A 57 -7.75 2.96 11.82
CA VAL A 57 -8.60 4.16 11.90
C VAL A 57 -9.90 4.00 11.11
N LEU A 58 -9.99 2.98 10.26
CA LEU A 58 -11.11 2.75 9.35
C LEU A 58 -11.97 1.55 9.74
N SER A 59 -11.49 0.70 10.62
CA SER A 59 -12.17 -0.54 11.00
C SER A 59 -11.95 -0.85 12.48
N HIS A 60 -12.42 -2.01 12.92
CA HIS A 60 -12.19 -2.50 14.27
C HIS A 60 -10.97 -3.39 14.41
N VAL A 61 -10.17 -3.50 13.36
CA VAL A 61 -9.00 -4.39 13.34
C VAL A 61 -7.91 -3.85 14.25
N GLU A 62 -7.43 -4.70 15.14
CA GLU A 62 -6.27 -4.48 15.98
C GLU A 62 -5.33 -5.66 15.83
N ILE A 63 -4.05 -5.40 15.69
CA ILE A 63 -3.02 -6.43 15.57
C ILE A 63 -1.78 -6.05 16.37
N ASP A 64 -1.14 -7.04 16.95
CA ASP A 64 0.18 -6.88 17.54
C ASP A 64 1.24 -7.04 16.44
N LEU A 65 2.16 -6.11 16.41
CA LEU A 65 3.23 -6.07 15.43
C LEU A 65 4.53 -6.60 16.05
N PRO A 66 5.46 -7.12 15.23
CA PRO A 66 6.69 -7.70 15.75
C PRO A 66 7.58 -6.67 16.43
N ASP A 67 8.40 -7.16 17.39
CA ASP A 67 9.36 -6.31 18.11
C ASP A 67 10.53 -5.86 17.23
N ASN A 68 10.81 -6.62 16.18
CA ASN A 68 11.89 -6.35 15.23
C ASN A 68 11.31 -6.13 13.82
N PRO A 69 10.55 -5.05 13.59
CA PRO A 69 9.98 -4.81 12.28
C PRO A 69 11.04 -4.38 11.28
N CYS A 70 10.81 -4.69 10.02
CA CYS A 70 11.66 -4.21 8.93
C CYS A 70 11.39 -2.74 8.65
N ARG A 71 12.41 -2.02 8.20
CA ARG A 71 12.24 -0.76 7.52
C ARG A 71 11.55 -1.02 6.17
N TYR A 72 10.68 -0.12 5.76
CA TYR A 72 10.00 -0.25 4.48
C TYR A 72 9.77 1.10 3.80
N SER A 73 9.56 1.04 2.50
CA SER A 73 9.14 2.20 1.70
C SER A 73 7.74 1.99 1.16
N ILE A 74 6.97 3.05 1.17
CA ILE A 74 5.58 3.08 0.69
C ILE A 74 5.28 4.41 0.03
N VAL A 75 4.15 4.48 -0.67
CA VAL A 75 3.65 5.70 -1.29
C VAL A 75 2.20 5.95 -0.81
N PRO A 76 2.02 6.37 0.45
CA PRO A 76 0.68 6.55 1.01
C PRO A 76 -0.01 7.79 0.51
N ASN A 77 -1.33 7.80 0.63
CA ASN A 77 -2.13 9.00 0.49
C ASN A 77 -1.79 10.00 1.61
N VAL A 78 -1.77 11.29 1.28
CA VAL A 78 -1.46 12.35 2.24
C VAL A 78 -2.73 13.04 2.78
N LEU A 79 -3.81 12.30 2.88
CA LEU A 79 -5.07 12.80 3.40
C LEU A 79 -5.12 12.65 4.93
N PRO A 80 -5.59 13.67 5.66
CA PRO A 80 -5.70 13.58 7.12
C PRO A 80 -6.77 12.57 7.55
N ASN A 81 -6.56 11.95 8.72
CA ASN A 81 -7.51 11.05 9.38
C ASN A 81 -7.91 9.79 8.59
N ARG A 82 -7.08 9.39 7.63
CA ARG A 82 -7.29 8.18 6.83
C ARG A 82 -6.30 7.07 7.14
N GLY A 83 -5.43 7.25 8.11
CA GLY A 83 -4.35 6.32 8.41
C GLY A 83 -3.32 6.26 7.29
N ILE A 84 -2.56 5.17 7.27
CA ILE A 84 -1.56 4.93 6.23
C ILE A 84 -2.21 4.03 5.17
N LEU A 85 -2.71 4.63 4.12
CA LEU A 85 -3.31 3.92 2.99
C LEU A 85 -2.33 3.94 1.83
N ALA A 86 -1.47 2.95 1.78
CA ALA A 86 -0.37 2.90 0.80
C ALA A 86 -0.57 1.87 -0.29
N GLU A 87 -1.30 0.81 -0.01
CA GLU A 87 -1.67 -0.27 -0.93
C GLU A 87 -0.51 -1.03 -1.58
N ALA A 88 0.69 -0.47 -1.61
CA ALA A 88 1.90 -1.12 -2.10
C ALA A 88 3.13 -0.65 -1.34
N GLY A 89 4.09 -1.53 -1.18
CA GLY A 89 5.34 -1.21 -0.51
C GLY A 89 6.39 -2.31 -0.65
N VAL A 90 7.60 -1.96 -0.25
CA VAL A 90 8.77 -2.88 -0.26
C VAL A 90 9.52 -2.73 1.06
N ASN A 91 9.87 -3.84 1.68
CA ASN A 91 10.68 -3.80 2.89
C ASN A 91 12.18 -4.00 2.61
N GLU A 92 13.01 -3.81 3.62
CA GLU A 92 14.47 -3.93 3.51
C GLU A 92 14.98 -5.33 3.17
N ARG A 93 14.13 -6.33 3.25
CA ARG A 93 14.42 -7.70 2.83
C ARG A 93 13.99 -8.01 1.40
N ASN A 94 13.67 -6.97 0.62
CA ASN A 94 13.17 -7.06 -0.74
C ASN A 94 11.85 -7.84 -0.88
N VAL A 95 11.06 -7.86 0.16
CA VAL A 95 9.68 -8.37 0.07
C VAL A 95 8.79 -7.22 -0.33
N ALA A 96 8.12 -7.36 -1.47
CA ALA A 96 7.19 -6.39 -2.01
C ALA A 96 5.76 -6.89 -1.90
N MET A 97 4.84 -5.98 -1.68
CA MET A 97 3.42 -6.30 -1.59
C MET A 97 2.61 -5.23 -2.35
N SER A 98 1.61 -5.68 -3.07
CA SER A 98 0.57 -4.83 -3.63
C SER A 98 -0.79 -5.48 -3.38
N ALA A 99 -1.74 -4.70 -2.92
CA ALA A 99 -3.07 -5.20 -2.62
C ALA A 99 -4.10 -4.41 -3.42
N THR A 100 -4.76 -5.06 -4.37
CA THR A 100 -5.90 -4.49 -5.07
C THR A 100 -7.17 -4.74 -4.27
N GLU A 101 -8.12 -3.82 -4.34
CA GLU A 101 -9.40 -3.99 -3.66
C GLU A 101 -10.18 -5.17 -4.27
N THR A 102 -10.83 -5.92 -3.39
CA THR A 102 -11.81 -6.92 -3.81
C THR A 102 -13.17 -6.26 -3.97
N ILE A 103 -13.85 -6.62 -5.05
CA ILE A 103 -15.24 -6.19 -5.23
C ILE A 103 -16.10 -7.10 -4.36
N ALA A 104 -16.74 -6.49 -3.37
CA ALA A 104 -17.79 -7.17 -2.61
C ALA A 104 -19.08 -7.12 -3.42
N VAL A 105 -19.66 -8.26 -3.65
CA VAL A 105 -20.95 -8.39 -4.34
C VAL A 105 -22.08 -8.47 -3.31
#